data_083fe2b138f994224aa3462345a9987d
#
_entry.id   083fe2b138f994224aa3462345a9987d
#
_cell.length_a   1.000
_cell.length_b   1.000
_cell.length_c   1.000
_cell.angle_alpha   90.00
_cell.angle_beta   90.00
_cell.angle_gamma   90.00
#
_symmetry.space_group_name_H-M   'P 1'
#
loop_
_entity.id
_entity.type
_entity.pdbx_description
1 polymer ?
#
loop_
_entity_poly.entity_id
_entity_poly.type
_entity_poly.pdbx_seq_one_letter_code
_entity_poly.pdbx_strand_id
1 'polypeptide(L)'
;YYTAGVNAVKQYQSDAGLPVTGIIDWKVWMGLVSINWFKKTNAGDKTIVKIQQQLNADWSDIIGVGPCDGVVSRFTSYALIAALQAAEGIYTSFIGSIDKRNFGDQTVAKFPGVLKQGKNGTYVKYNKLVQYGLYLNGYEAGRFDGNFDSTTKSMVASFQEFYALTGIGLVTSGEVNCATMKSLLTSKGDTGRKAKACDCSTVLNKQQALDIKNAGYQLVGRYLTGTANGKRKFITFEEIK
;
A
#
# COMPACT_ATOMS: atom_id res chain seq x y z
N TYR A 1 -8.68 22.97 30.43
CA TYR A 1 -9.35 22.42 29.22
C TYR A 1 -10.86 22.56 29.38
N TYR A 2 -11.51 23.35 28.54
CA TYR A 2 -12.98 23.40 28.45
C TYR A 2 -13.48 22.10 27.84
N THR A 3 -14.66 21.64 28.23
CA THR A 3 -15.31 20.41 27.74
C THR A 3 -15.31 20.31 26.21
N ALA A 4 -15.52 21.43 25.51
CA ALA A 4 -15.45 21.49 24.05
C ALA A 4 -14.09 21.09 23.48
N GLY A 5 -12.99 21.53 24.12
CA GLY A 5 -11.63 21.16 23.72
C GLY A 5 -11.34 19.66 23.89
N VAL A 6 -11.78 19.08 25.03
CA VAL A 6 -11.65 17.63 25.29
C VAL A 6 -12.45 16.84 24.23
N ASN A 7 -13.67 17.27 23.90
CA ASN A 7 -14.50 16.61 22.89
C ASN A 7 -13.87 16.69 21.49
N ALA A 8 -13.28 17.84 21.13
CA ALA A 8 -12.57 17.97 19.86
C ALA A 8 -11.35 17.03 19.78
N VAL A 9 -10.58 16.89 20.89
CA VAL A 9 -9.46 15.92 20.95
C VAL A 9 -9.97 14.48 20.81
N LYS A 10 -11.05 14.11 21.51
CA LYS A 10 -11.66 12.77 21.36
C LYS A 10 -12.14 12.49 19.94
N GLN A 11 -12.75 13.49 19.30
CA GLN A 11 -13.18 13.35 17.91
C GLN A 11 -11.97 13.15 16.99
N TYR A 12 -10.92 13.94 17.15
CA TYR A 12 -9.68 13.76 16.38
C TYR A 12 -9.09 12.36 16.57
N GLN A 13 -8.98 11.90 17.83
CA GLN A 13 -8.45 10.57 18.16
C GLN A 13 -9.28 9.47 17.48
N SER A 14 -10.61 9.56 17.52
CA SER A 14 -11.52 8.64 16.85
C SER A 14 -11.31 8.64 15.34
N ASP A 15 -11.27 9.81 14.72
CA ASP A 15 -11.09 9.96 13.27
C ASP A 15 -9.72 9.43 12.80
N ALA A 16 -8.70 9.56 13.65
CA ALA A 16 -7.34 9.09 13.38
C ALA A 16 -7.11 7.60 13.73
N GLY A 17 -8.08 6.92 14.34
CA GLY A 17 -7.93 5.54 14.82
C GLY A 17 -7.02 5.42 16.05
N LEU A 18 -6.87 6.48 16.84
CA LEU A 18 -6.10 6.50 18.09
C LEU A 18 -6.99 6.17 19.29
N PRO A 19 -6.44 5.75 20.47
CA PRO A 19 -7.18 5.60 21.70
C PRO A 19 -7.90 6.90 22.08
N VAL A 20 -9.22 6.84 22.31
CA VAL A 20 -10.07 8.01 22.57
C VAL A 20 -10.00 8.39 24.04
N THR A 21 -8.96 9.07 24.44
CA THR A 21 -8.69 9.48 25.84
C THR A 21 -9.11 10.93 26.13
N GLY A 22 -9.12 11.78 25.11
CA GLY A 22 -9.27 13.23 25.26
C GLY A 22 -7.99 13.94 25.75
N ILE A 23 -6.88 13.20 25.83
CA ILE A 23 -5.57 13.72 26.24
C ILE A 23 -4.72 13.96 24.99
N ILE A 24 -4.05 15.10 24.94
CA ILE A 24 -3.11 15.42 23.87
C ILE A 24 -1.76 14.83 24.26
N ASP A 25 -1.48 13.61 23.81
CA ASP A 25 -0.15 13.01 23.88
C ASP A 25 0.72 13.49 22.70
N TRP A 26 1.96 13.00 22.63
CA TRP A 26 2.89 13.42 21.58
C TRP A 26 2.38 13.05 20.15
N LYS A 27 1.64 11.96 20.01
CA LYS A 27 1.06 11.51 18.71
C LYS A 27 -0.04 12.46 18.26
N VAL A 28 -0.95 12.79 19.17
CA VAL A 28 -2.01 13.77 18.91
C VAL A 28 -1.39 15.13 18.59
N TRP A 29 -0.39 15.56 19.37
CA TRP A 29 0.29 16.82 19.12
C TRP A 29 0.95 16.87 17.75
N MET A 30 1.73 15.85 17.40
CA MET A 30 2.38 15.76 16.09
C MET A 30 1.38 15.76 14.94
N GLY A 31 0.28 15.05 15.07
CA GLY A 31 -0.77 15.04 14.05
C GLY A 31 -1.49 16.39 13.91
N LEU A 32 -1.65 17.14 15.01
CA LEU A 32 -2.29 18.46 14.97
C LEU A 32 -1.39 19.56 14.39
N VAL A 33 -0.08 19.52 14.66
CA VAL A 33 0.88 20.53 14.18
C VAL A 33 1.47 20.22 12.81
N SER A 34 1.35 18.99 12.34
CA SER A 34 1.88 18.54 11.07
C SER A 34 0.77 18.46 10.04
N ILE A 35 0.68 19.45 9.18
CA ILE A 35 -0.32 19.54 8.09
C ILE A 35 -0.37 18.29 7.18
N ASN A 36 0.72 17.53 7.15
CA ASN A 36 0.87 16.38 6.25
C ASN A 36 0.62 15.03 6.95
N TRP A 37 0.44 15.01 8.28
CA TRP A 37 0.35 13.76 9.03
C TRP A 37 -1.07 13.23 9.16
N PHE A 38 -2.06 14.11 9.31
CA PHE A 38 -3.46 13.70 9.38
C PHE A 38 -4.32 14.64 8.55
N LYS A 39 -5.10 14.08 7.64
CA LYS A 39 -6.08 14.79 6.87
C LYS A 39 -7.36 13.98 6.83
N LYS A 40 -8.44 14.54 7.36
CA LYS A 40 -9.78 13.98 7.21
C LYS A 40 -10.39 14.46 5.90
N THR A 41 -10.84 13.54 5.07
CA THR A 41 -11.66 13.84 3.91
C THR A 41 -12.84 12.87 3.87
N ASN A 42 -13.96 13.30 3.31
CA ASN A 42 -15.14 12.45 3.13
C ASN A 42 -15.21 11.85 1.71
N ALA A 43 -14.16 12.02 0.91
CA ALA A 43 -14.17 11.72 -0.51
C ALA A 43 -13.60 10.34 -0.87
N GLY A 44 -12.98 9.64 0.09
CA GLY A 44 -12.32 8.36 -0.15
C GLY A 44 -13.17 7.14 0.19
N ASP A 45 -12.59 5.97 -0.08
CA ASP A 45 -13.19 4.67 0.26
C ASP A 45 -13.21 4.46 1.78
N LYS A 46 -14.39 4.11 2.33
CA LYS A 46 -14.60 3.93 3.77
C LYS A 46 -13.81 2.76 4.36
N THR A 47 -13.56 1.73 3.57
CA THR A 47 -12.77 0.56 4.00
C THR A 47 -11.29 0.90 4.04
N ILE A 48 -10.81 1.71 3.08
CA ILE A 48 -9.45 2.24 3.11
C ILE A 48 -9.26 3.14 4.34
N VAL A 49 -10.23 3.98 4.70
CA VAL A 49 -10.20 4.75 5.97
C VAL A 49 -10.00 3.82 7.16
N LYS A 50 -10.75 2.71 7.25
CA LYS A 50 -10.59 1.73 8.33
C LYS A 50 -9.19 1.10 8.36
N ILE A 51 -8.63 0.75 7.20
CA ILE A 51 -7.26 0.24 7.09
C ILE A 51 -6.26 1.27 7.60
N GLN A 52 -6.39 2.53 7.18
CA GLN A 52 -5.54 3.63 7.62
C GLN A 52 -5.64 3.88 9.13
N GLN A 53 -6.87 3.85 9.69
CA GLN A 53 -7.12 3.94 11.12
C GLN A 53 -6.48 2.78 11.89
N GLN A 54 -6.56 1.54 11.37
CA GLN A 54 -5.93 0.39 12.01
C GLN A 54 -4.39 0.46 11.95
N LEU A 55 -3.82 0.98 10.86
CA LEU A 55 -2.38 1.25 10.80
C LEU A 55 -1.95 2.26 11.88
N ASN A 56 -2.72 3.32 12.09
CA ASN A 56 -2.47 4.27 13.17
C ASN A 56 -2.63 3.61 14.55
N ALA A 57 -3.69 2.82 14.76
CA ALA A 57 -3.94 2.15 16.03
C ALA A 57 -2.80 1.18 16.40
N ASP A 58 -2.35 0.37 15.44
CA ASP A 58 -1.39 -0.71 15.69
C ASP A 58 0.08 -0.21 15.67
N TRP A 59 0.38 0.89 14.94
CA TRP A 59 1.77 1.24 14.59
C TRP A 59 2.15 2.71 14.80
N SER A 60 1.25 3.58 15.28
CA SER A 60 1.54 5.01 15.44
C SER A 60 2.74 5.31 16.34
N ASP A 61 3.08 4.44 17.28
CA ASP A 61 4.27 4.59 18.13
C ASP A 61 5.58 4.51 17.35
N ILE A 62 5.54 3.89 16.17
CA ILE A 62 6.72 3.67 15.32
C ILE A 62 6.65 4.53 14.06
N ILE A 63 5.52 4.51 13.36
CA ILE A 63 5.37 5.17 12.05
C ILE A 63 4.74 6.56 12.10
N GLY A 64 4.25 6.98 13.28
CA GLY A 64 3.47 8.20 13.45
C GLY A 64 2.02 8.05 12.99
N VAL A 65 1.28 9.16 13.04
CA VAL A 65 -0.15 9.20 12.67
C VAL A 65 -0.28 9.57 11.19
N GLY A 66 -0.71 8.62 10.39
CA GLY A 66 -0.94 8.81 8.96
C GLY A 66 -2.34 9.35 8.62
N PRO A 67 -2.56 9.80 7.38
CA PRO A 67 -3.86 10.26 6.90
C PRO A 67 -4.89 9.13 6.91
N CYS A 68 -6.15 9.47 7.24
CA CYS A 68 -7.32 8.60 7.15
C CYS A 68 -8.30 9.21 6.14
N ASP A 69 -7.88 9.32 4.89
CA ASP A 69 -8.59 9.98 3.81
C ASP A 69 -9.28 9.04 2.82
N GLY A 70 -9.08 7.72 3.01
CA GLY A 70 -9.65 6.71 2.13
C GLY A 70 -9.01 6.64 0.75
N VAL A 71 -7.81 7.20 0.58
CA VAL A 71 -7.09 7.21 -0.69
C VAL A 71 -5.79 6.42 -0.55
N VAL A 72 -5.56 5.50 -1.49
CA VAL A 72 -4.29 4.78 -1.58
C VAL A 72 -3.24 5.71 -2.18
N SER A 73 -2.31 6.16 -1.36
CA SER A 73 -1.23 7.05 -1.76
C SER A 73 0.14 6.38 -1.54
N ARG A 74 1.21 7.06 -1.97
CA ARG A 74 2.58 6.63 -1.63
C ARG A 74 2.80 6.53 -0.13
N PHE A 75 2.17 7.43 0.64
CA PHE A 75 2.22 7.38 2.10
C PHE A 75 1.63 6.06 2.63
N THR A 76 0.48 5.62 2.12
CA THR A 76 -0.14 4.34 2.51
C THR A 76 0.80 3.16 2.24
N SER A 77 1.44 3.12 1.07
CA SER A 77 2.42 2.07 0.75
C SER A 77 3.64 2.11 1.66
N TYR A 78 4.17 3.30 1.96
CA TYR A 78 5.30 3.45 2.88
C TYR A 78 4.93 3.06 4.31
N ALA A 79 3.72 3.40 4.76
CA ALA A 79 3.20 3.01 6.06
C ALA A 79 3.09 1.49 6.20
N LEU A 80 2.58 0.80 5.18
CA LEU A 80 2.51 -0.66 5.15
C LEU A 80 3.89 -1.32 5.22
N ILE A 81 4.86 -0.82 4.46
CA ILE A 81 6.24 -1.32 4.50
C ILE A 81 6.87 -1.06 5.88
N ALA A 82 6.70 0.13 6.43
CA ALA A 82 7.22 0.47 7.75
C ALA A 82 6.56 -0.36 8.86
N ALA A 83 5.25 -0.65 8.76
CA ALA A 83 4.53 -1.53 9.67
C ALA A 83 5.05 -2.98 9.58
N LEU A 84 5.36 -3.49 8.37
CA LEU A 84 6.00 -4.78 8.21
C LEU A 84 7.38 -4.80 8.88
N GLN A 85 8.20 -3.78 8.64
CA GLN A 85 9.54 -3.65 9.23
C GLN A 85 9.49 -3.54 10.76
N ALA A 86 8.47 -2.88 11.30
CA ALA A 86 8.21 -2.87 12.75
C ALA A 86 7.79 -4.25 13.26
N ALA A 87 6.92 -4.96 12.51
CA ALA A 87 6.53 -6.33 12.84
C ALA A 87 7.72 -7.30 12.87
N GLU A 88 8.71 -7.09 12.02
CA GLU A 88 9.96 -7.83 11.92
C GLU A 88 11.01 -7.42 12.98
N GLY A 89 10.71 -6.41 13.81
CA GLY A 89 11.63 -5.86 14.80
C GLY A 89 12.83 -5.11 14.19
N ILE A 90 12.70 -4.60 12.96
CA ILE A 90 13.70 -3.71 12.35
C ILE A 90 13.60 -2.33 13.02
N TYR A 91 12.38 -1.88 13.29
CA TYR A 91 12.10 -0.65 14.03
C TYR A 91 11.37 -0.96 15.33
N THR A 92 11.88 -0.45 16.43
CA THR A 92 11.34 -0.65 17.78
C THR A 92 10.94 0.67 18.45
N SER A 93 11.20 1.81 17.79
CA SER A 93 10.88 3.16 18.26
C SER A 93 10.48 4.05 17.10
N PHE A 94 9.97 5.24 17.41
CA PHE A 94 9.55 6.21 16.41
C PHE A 94 10.66 6.55 15.41
N ILE A 95 10.35 6.39 14.12
CA ILE A 95 11.31 6.51 13.02
C ILE A 95 11.37 7.92 12.38
N GLY A 96 10.58 8.88 12.89
CA GLY A 96 10.54 10.25 12.43
C GLY A 96 9.84 10.46 11.09
N SER A 97 10.26 9.78 10.04
CA SER A 97 9.65 9.85 8.71
C SER A 97 9.57 8.47 8.07
N ILE A 98 8.45 8.22 7.42
CA ILE A 98 8.24 6.99 6.60
C ILE A 98 8.52 7.22 5.12
N ASP A 99 8.89 8.43 4.74
CA ASP A 99 9.17 8.77 3.35
C ASP A 99 10.27 7.88 2.77
N LYS A 100 10.04 7.42 1.54
CA LYS A 100 10.97 6.57 0.79
C LYS A 100 11.26 5.22 1.44
N ARG A 101 10.40 4.70 2.32
CA ARG A 101 10.54 3.34 2.82
C ARG A 101 10.45 2.35 1.66
N ASN A 102 11.37 1.42 1.64
CA ASN A 102 11.44 0.40 0.62
C ASN A 102 11.50 -1.00 1.23
N PHE A 103 11.12 -1.98 0.46
CA PHE A 103 11.22 -3.38 0.81
C PHE A 103 12.65 -3.86 0.49
N GLY A 104 13.58 -3.58 1.40
CA GLY A 104 15.02 -3.83 1.23
C GLY A 104 15.47 -5.18 1.78
N ASP A 105 16.79 -5.41 1.74
CA ASP A 105 17.41 -6.69 2.11
C ASP A 105 17.15 -7.10 3.55
N GLN A 106 17.12 -6.15 4.48
CA GLN A 106 16.79 -6.44 5.88
C GLN A 106 15.35 -6.97 6.05
N THR A 107 14.39 -6.39 5.32
CA THR A 107 12.99 -6.87 5.28
C THR A 107 12.93 -8.29 4.71
N VAL A 108 13.67 -8.56 3.65
CA VAL A 108 13.76 -9.91 3.07
C VAL A 108 14.36 -10.89 4.07
N ALA A 109 15.46 -10.53 4.73
CA ALA A 109 16.17 -11.40 5.66
C ALA A 109 15.39 -11.71 6.94
N LYS A 110 14.55 -10.75 7.41
CA LYS A 110 13.76 -10.89 8.64
C LYS A 110 12.31 -11.34 8.41
N PHE A 111 11.92 -11.57 7.15
CA PHE A 111 10.58 -12.05 6.85
C PHE A 111 10.29 -13.39 7.56
N PRO A 112 9.13 -13.57 8.23
CA PRO A 112 8.89 -14.69 9.14
C PRO A 112 8.65 -16.04 8.44
N GLY A 113 9.00 -16.14 7.17
CA GLY A 113 8.71 -17.30 6.34
C GLY A 113 7.27 -17.29 5.79
N VAL A 114 6.84 -18.42 5.24
CA VAL A 114 5.56 -18.51 4.54
C VAL A 114 4.38 -18.34 5.50
N LEU A 115 3.48 -17.38 5.19
CA LEU A 115 2.19 -17.19 5.85
C LEU A 115 1.13 -18.00 5.11
N LYS A 116 0.27 -18.70 5.83
CA LYS A 116 -0.73 -19.59 5.23
C LYS A 116 -1.93 -19.79 6.13
N GLN A 117 -2.97 -20.39 5.59
CA GLN A 117 -4.19 -20.70 6.31
C GLN A 117 -3.90 -21.43 7.64
N GLY A 118 -4.49 -20.94 8.71
CA GLY A 118 -4.33 -21.47 10.06
C GLY A 118 -3.05 -21.00 10.78
N LYS A 119 -2.12 -20.32 10.11
CA LYS A 119 -0.94 -19.75 10.74
C LYS A 119 -1.26 -18.37 11.34
N ASN A 120 -1.80 -18.40 12.55
CA ASN A 120 -2.29 -17.26 13.33
C ASN A 120 -1.39 -17.00 14.57
N GLY A 121 -1.91 -16.53 15.67
CA GLY A 121 -1.13 -16.27 16.88
C GLY A 121 -0.10 -15.14 16.68
N THR A 122 1.18 -15.45 16.78
CA THR A 122 2.26 -14.47 16.58
C THR A 122 2.29 -13.85 15.18
N TYR A 123 1.60 -14.45 14.21
CA TYR A 123 1.52 -14.00 12.82
C TYR A 123 0.36 -13.04 12.54
N VAL A 124 -0.53 -12.78 13.51
CA VAL A 124 -1.71 -11.91 13.34
C VAL A 124 -1.35 -10.56 12.71
N LYS A 125 -0.28 -9.90 13.16
CA LYS A 125 0.17 -8.63 12.63
C LYS A 125 0.63 -8.69 11.16
N TYR A 126 1.24 -9.78 10.75
CA TYR A 126 1.61 -10.01 9.34
C TYR A 126 0.39 -10.31 8.48
N ASN A 127 -0.52 -11.14 9.01
CA ASN A 127 -1.75 -11.50 8.31
C ASN A 127 -2.67 -10.28 8.09
N LYS A 128 -2.74 -9.35 9.07
CA LYS A 128 -3.42 -8.05 8.86
C LYS A 128 -2.83 -7.30 7.67
N LEU A 129 -1.49 -7.22 7.56
CA LEU A 129 -0.84 -6.55 6.44
C LEU A 129 -1.13 -7.24 5.10
N VAL A 130 -1.25 -8.57 5.08
CA VAL A 130 -1.72 -9.32 3.91
C VAL A 130 -3.14 -8.90 3.54
N GLN A 131 -4.06 -8.88 4.50
CA GLN A 131 -5.47 -8.51 4.29
C GLN A 131 -5.59 -7.07 3.81
N TYR A 132 -4.82 -6.13 4.38
CA TYR A 132 -4.76 -4.74 3.89
C TYR A 132 -4.24 -4.68 2.45
N GLY A 133 -3.10 -5.33 2.19
CA GLY A 133 -2.51 -5.37 0.85
C GLY A 133 -3.46 -5.94 -0.19
N LEU A 134 -4.19 -7.00 0.12
CA LEU A 134 -5.21 -7.58 -0.75
C LEU A 134 -6.30 -6.56 -1.09
N TYR A 135 -6.90 -5.93 -0.08
CA TYR A 135 -7.97 -4.94 -0.31
C TYR A 135 -7.47 -3.75 -1.15
N LEU A 136 -6.29 -3.23 -0.83
CA LEU A 136 -5.69 -2.11 -1.57
C LEU A 136 -5.34 -2.46 -3.03
N ASN A 137 -5.25 -3.75 -3.36
CA ASN A 137 -5.07 -4.26 -4.72
C ASN A 137 -6.38 -4.74 -5.37
N GLY A 138 -7.54 -4.49 -4.74
CA GLY A 138 -8.86 -4.82 -5.29
C GLY A 138 -9.37 -6.23 -4.97
N TYR A 139 -8.77 -6.91 -3.99
CA TYR A 139 -9.18 -8.25 -3.54
C TYR A 139 -9.81 -8.18 -2.14
N GLU A 140 -11.08 -8.53 -2.02
CA GLU A 140 -11.78 -8.51 -0.74
C GLU A 140 -11.40 -9.68 0.15
N ALA A 141 -10.50 -9.46 1.08
CA ALA A 141 -10.09 -10.47 2.08
C ALA A 141 -11.12 -10.68 3.21
N GLY A 142 -12.26 -10.01 3.15
CA GLY A 142 -13.35 -10.10 4.12
C GLY A 142 -13.12 -9.26 5.37
N ARG A 143 -12.32 -9.73 6.30
CA ARG A 143 -12.03 -9.06 7.59
C ARG A 143 -10.57 -8.67 7.69
N PHE A 144 -10.29 -7.67 8.53
CA PHE A 144 -8.93 -7.20 8.82
C PHE A 144 -8.52 -7.59 10.25
N ASP A 145 -8.79 -8.85 10.62
CA ASP A 145 -8.59 -9.39 11.97
C ASP A 145 -7.25 -10.12 12.16
N GLY A 146 -6.52 -10.32 11.06
CA GLY A 146 -5.27 -11.07 11.05
C GLY A 146 -5.44 -12.57 11.14
N ASN A 147 -6.67 -13.08 10.96
CA ASN A 147 -6.90 -14.51 10.81
C ASN A 147 -6.72 -14.90 9.34
N PHE A 148 -5.72 -15.72 9.06
CA PHE A 148 -5.50 -16.25 7.72
C PHE A 148 -6.45 -17.43 7.49
N ASP A 149 -7.68 -17.12 7.11
CA ASP A 149 -8.75 -18.07 6.83
C ASP A 149 -8.79 -18.53 5.36
N SER A 150 -9.80 -19.31 5.00
CA SER A 150 -9.99 -19.78 3.61
C SER A 150 -10.28 -18.64 2.64
N THR A 151 -10.96 -17.59 3.08
CA THR A 151 -11.23 -16.40 2.24
C THR A 151 -9.94 -15.66 1.94
N THR A 152 -9.11 -15.38 2.94
CA THR A 152 -7.79 -14.77 2.77
C THR A 152 -6.94 -15.63 1.82
N LYS A 153 -6.90 -16.95 2.00
CA LYS A 153 -6.18 -17.87 1.11
C LYS A 153 -6.66 -17.77 -0.34
N SER A 154 -7.95 -17.78 -0.57
CA SER A 154 -8.53 -17.68 -1.92
C SER A 154 -8.18 -16.35 -2.59
N MET A 155 -8.23 -15.24 -1.85
CA MET A 155 -7.87 -13.92 -2.39
C MET A 155 -6.37 -13.81 -2.68
N VAL A 156 -5.51 -14.40 -1.85
CA VAL A 156 -4.08 -14.52 -2.14
C VAL A 156 -3.86 -15.32 -3.42
N ALA A 157 -4.53 -16.45 -3.60
CA ALA A 157 -4.42 -17.26 -4.80
C ALA A 157 -4.84 -16.48 -6.06
N SER A 158 -5.97 -15.76 -6.01
CA SER A 158 -6.43 -14.90 -7.11
C SER A 158 -5.44 -13.78 -7.43
N PHE A 159 -4.87 -13.14 -6.41
CA PHE A 159 -3.82 -12.14 -6.58
C PHE A 159 -2.58 -12.74 -7.26
N GLN A 160 -2.12 -13.90 -6.79
CA GLN A 160 -0.96 -14.60 -7.35
C GLN A 160 -1.22 -15.04 -8.80
N GLU A 161 -2.41 -15.54 -9.11
CA GLU A 161 -2.81 -15.93 -10.46
C GLU A 161 -2.71 -14.76 -11.44
N PHE A 162 -3.27 -13.60 -11.07
CA PHE A 162 -3.15 -12.40 -11.87
C PHE A 162 -1.69 -12.00 -12.14
N TYR A 163 -0.85 -12.04 -11.12
CA TYR A 163 0.55 -11.67 -11.26
C TYR A 163 1.39 -12.76 -11.95
N ALA A 164 1.05 -14.01 -11.84
CA ALA A 164 1.68 -15.11 -12.59
C ALA A 164 1.41 -14.96 -14.09
N LEU A 165 0.18 -14.61 -14.47
CA LEU A 165 -0.20 -14.30 -15.85
C LEU A 165 0.57 -13.11 -16.43
N THR A 166 0.99 -12.17 -15.60
CA THR A 166 1.83 -11.03 -16.01
C THR A 166 3.33 -11.31 -16.04
N GLY A 167 3.74 -12.57 -15.81
CA GLY A 167 5.15 -12.98 -15.87
C GLY A 167 6.00 -12.61 -14.64
N ILE A 168 5.38 -12.29 -13.52
CA ILE A 168 6.10 -11.95 -12.27
C ILE A 168 6.65 -13.18 -11.55
N GLY A 169 6.23 -14.40 -11.96
CA GLY A 169 6.76 -15.64 -11.42
C GLY A 169 6.31 -15.97 -10.00
N LEU A 170 5.20 -15.40 -9.51
CA LEU A 170 4.61 -15.81 -8.24
C LEU A 170 3.89 -17.14 -8.40
N VAL A 171 4.05 -18.02 -7.41
CA VAL A 171 3.38 -19.31 -7.39
C VAL A 171 1.96 -19.14 -6.87
N THR A 172 0.97 -19.64 -7.61
CA THR A 172 -0.45 -19.62 -7.23
C THR A 172 -0.74 -20.71 -6.17
N SER A 173 -0.37 -20.44 -4.92
CA SER A 173 -0.54 -21.39 -3.83
C SER A 173 -1.59 -20.97 -2.80
N GLY A 174 -1.97 -19.70 -2.81
CA GLY A 174 -2.74 -19.10 -1.73
C GLY A 174 -1.94 -18.92 -0.43
N GLU A 175 -0.63 -19.12 -0.48
CA GLU A 175 0.32 -18.88 0.61
C GLU A 175 1.15 -17.63 0.30
N VAL A 176 1.50 -16.85 1.34
CA VAL A 176 2.27 -15.62 1.17
C VAL A 176 3.72 -15.86 1.55
N ASN A 177 4.57 -15.92 0.55
CA ASN A 177 6.01 -15.84 0.71
C ASN A 177 6.48 -14.36 0.68
N CYS A 178 7.78 -14.15 0.85
CA CYS A 178 8.36 -12.81 0.85
C CYS A 178 8.10 -12.04 -0.45
N ALA A 179 8.14 -12.70 -1.61
CA ALA A 179 7.87 -12.09 -2.91
C ALA A 179 6.40 -11.68 -3.05
N THR A 180 5.46 -12.54 -2.61
CA THR A 180 4.03 -12.21 -2.57
C THR A 180 3.78 -11.01 -1.65
N MET A 181 4.37 -10.99 -0.43
CA MET A 181 4.22 -9.87 0.50
C MET A 181 4.76 -8.58 -0.11
N LYS A 182 5.92 -8.61 -0.71
CA LYS A 182 6.50 -7.46 -1.41
C LYS A 182 5.57 -6.93 -2.50
N SER A 183 5.02 -7.81 -3.31
CA SER A 183 4.08 -7.46 -4.37
C SER A 183 2.80 -6.81 -3.83
N LEU A 184 2.27 -7.34 -2.71
CA LEU A 184 1.08 -6.79 -2.06
C LEU A 184 1.30 -5.38 -1.48
N LEU A 185 2.47 -5.12 -0.89
CA LEU A 185 2.72 -3.87 -0.16
C LEU A 185 3.37 -2.76 -0.98
N THR A 186 3.88 -3.06 -2.17
CA THR A 186 4.59 -2.09 -3.00
C THR A 186 3.87 -1.83 -4.32
N SER A 187 3.69 -0.56 -4.69
CA SER A 187 3.19 -0.18 -6.02
C SER A 187 4.12 -0.60 -7.16
N LYS A 188 5.37 -0.91 -6.85
CA LYS A 188 6.37 -1.40 -7.80
C LYS A 188 6.33 -2.92 -7.97
N GLY A 189 5.61 -3.63 -7.09
CA GLY A 189 5.56 -5.08 -7.05
C GLY A 189 6.92 -5.71 -6.80
N ASP A 190 7.08 -6.97 -7.23
CA ASP A 190 8.35 -7.69 -7.12
C ASP A 190 9.40 -7.09 -8.06
N THR A 191 10.60 -6.80 -7.54
CA THR A 191 11.75 -6.33 -8.33
C THR A 191 12.37 -7.43 -9.20
N GLY A 192 11.98 -8.70 -9.00
CA GLY A 192 12.31 -9.82 -9.88
C GLY A 192 11.59 -9.79 -11.23
N ARG A 193 10.71 -8.82 -11.47
CA ARG A 193 10.03 -8.65 -12.76
C ARG A 193 11.05 -8.48 -13.89
N LYS A 194 10.92 -9.34 -14.87
CA LYS A 194 11.66 -9.21 -16.13
C LYS A 194 10.92 -8.33 -17.14
N ALA A 195 9.65 -8.01 -16.89
CA ALA A 195 8.85 -7.15 -17.75
C ALA A 195 9.40 -5.72 -17.75
N LYS A 196 9.76 -5.21 -18.91
CA LYS A 196 10.14 -3.82 -19.10
C LYS A 196 8.88 -3.00 -19.41
N ALA A 197 8.76 -1.87 -18.73
CA ALA A 197 7.73 -0.88 -19.02
C ALA A 197 8.37 0.48 -19.27
N CYS A 198 7.78 1.28 -20.14
CA CYS A 198 8.17 2.67 -20.33
C CYS A 198 6.93 3.58 -20.26
N ASP A 199 7.15 4.83 -19.91
CA ASP A 199 6.15 5.89 -20.01
C ASP A 199 6.53 6.81 -21.18
N CYS A 200 5.55 7.10 -22.03
CA CYS A 200 5.78 7.87 -23.23
C CYS A 200 4.75 8.99 -23.39
N SER A 201 5.23 10.23 -23.39
CA SER A 201 4.39 11.41 -23.62
C SER A 201 4.26 11.78 -25.11
N THR A 202 5.07 11.18 -25.97
CA THR A 202 5.06 11.44 -27.43
C THR A 202 4.09 10.49 -28.10
N VAL A 203 3.37 10.96 -29.12
CA VAL A 203 2.54 10.10 -29.97
C VAL A 203 3.47 9.12 -30.69
N LEU A 204 3.16 7.84 -30.57
CA LEU A 204 3.93 6.76 -31.19
C LEU A 204 3.36 6.42 -32.54
N ASN A 205 4.22 6.35 -33.56
CA ASN A 205 3.85 5.72 -34.82
C ASN A 205 4.10 4.21 -34.77
N LYS A 206 3.62 3.48 -35.77
CA LYS A 206 3.71 2.01 -35.84
C LYS A 206 5.16 1.50 -35.75
N GLN A 207 6.11 2.19 -36.40
CA GLN A 207 7.51 1.79 -36.35
C GLN A 207 8.09 1.96 -34.96
N GLN A 208 7.84 3.11 -34.30
CA GLN A 208 8.28 3.35 -32.94
C GLN A 208 7.69 2.35 -31.93
N ALA A 209 6.42 1.96 -32.10
CA ALA A 209 5.82 0.93 -31.26
C ALA A 209 6.49 -0.44 -31.47
N LEU A 210 6.85 -0.79 -32.70
CA LEU A 210 7.63 -2.00 -33.01
C LEU A 210 9.04 -1.94 -32.42
N ASP A 211 9.71 -0.79 -32.51
CA ASP A 211 11.04 -0.62 -31.93
C ASP A 211 11.03 -0.79 -30.42
N ILE A 212 10.04 -0.21 -29.73
CA ILE A 212 9.82 -0.40 -28.28
C ILE A 212 9.58 -1.88 -27.96
N LYS A 213 8.72 -2.57 -28.72
CA LYS A 213 8.46 -3.99 -28.57
C LYS A 213 9.73 -4.83 -28.78
N ASN A 214 10.48 -4.55 -29.83
CA ASN A 214 11.74 -5.24 -30.18
C ASN A 214 12.85 -4.99 -29.13
N ALA A 215 12.83 -3.83 -28.45
CA ALA A 215 13.68 -3.55 -27.31
C ALA A 215 13.27 -4.31 -26.02
N GLY A 216 12.23 -5.13 -26.10
CA GLY A 216 11.75 -6.01 -25.02
C GLY A 216 10.82 -5.32 -24.03
N TYR A 217 10.25 -4.17 -24.37
CA TYR A 217 9.22 -3.55 -23.55
C TYR A 217 7.89 -4.24 -23.78
N GLN A 218 7.19 -4.56 -22.68
CA GLN A 218 5.92 -5.29 -22.71
C GLN A 218 4.73 -4.37 -22.39
N LEU A 219 4.99 -3.24 -21.73
CA LEU A 219 3.98 -2.26 -21.34
C LEU A 219 4.44 -0.85 -21.72
N VAL A 220 3.52 -0.06 -22.24
CA VAL A 220 3.73 1.36 -22.53
C VAL A 220 2.63 2.16 -21.82
N GLY A 221 3.01 3.02 -20.88
CA GLY A 221 2.14 4.02 -20.27
C GLY A 221 1.90 5.15 -21.26
N ARG A 222 0.62 5.47 -21.53
CA ARG A 222 0.22 6.59 -22.40
C ARG A 222 -0.76 7.51 -21.68
N TYR A 223 -0.65 8.80 -21.94
CA TYR A 223 -1.57 9.79 -21.42
C TYR A 223 -2.91 9.71 -22.16
N LEU A 224 -4.02 9.66 -21.41
CA LEU A 224 -5.37 9.69 -21.99
C LEU A 224 -5.80 11.11 -22.34
N THR A 225 -5.26 12.11 -21.62
CA THR A 225 -5.59 13.53 -21.83
C THR A 225 -4.36 14.39 -21.57
N GLY A 226 -4.39 15.62 -22.05
CA GLY A 226 -3.40 16.64 -21.71
C GLY A 226 -2.50 17.09 -22.85
N THR A 227 -1.84 18.22 -22.60
CA THR A 227 -0.83 18.81 -23.50
C THR A 227 0.43 19.13 -22.69
N ALA A 228 1.60 19.05 -23.30
CA ALA A 228 2.83 19.63 -22.78
C ALA A 228 3.56 20.38 -23.88
N ASN A 229 4.02 21.56 -23.56
CA ASN A 229 4.70 22.44 -24.52
C ASN A 229 3.90 22.65 -25.82
N GLY A 230 2.56 22.80 -25.69
CA GLY A 230 1.65 22.99 -26.83
C GLY A 230 1.41 21.77 -27.70
N LYS A 231 1.99 20.60 -27.38
CA LYS A 231 1.81 19.37 -28.13
C LYS A 231 0.88 18.41 -27.41
N ARG A 232 0.05 17.69 -28.16
CA ARG A 232 -0.84 16.65 -27.64
C ARG A 232 -0.05 15.50 -27.05
N LYS A 233 -0.44 15.04 -25.86
CA LYS A 233 0.19 13.92 -25.15
C LYS A 233 -0.68 12.65 -25.13
N PHE A 234 -1.94 12.75 -25.53
CA PHE A 234 -2.88 11.64 -25.39
C PHE A 234 -2.77 10.62 -26.52
N ILE A 235 -3.17 9.39 -26.20
CA ILE A 235 -3.24 8.29 -27.14
C ILE A 235 -4.23 8.63 -28.27
N THR A 236 -3.89 8.31 -29.51
CA THR A 236 -4.73 8.51 -30.70
C THR A 236 -5.38 7.20 -31.13
N PHE A 237 -6.46 7.29 -31.93
CA PHE A 237 -7.10 6.11 -32.52
C PHE A 237 -6.14 5.29 -33.41
N GLU A 238 -5.16 5.93 -34.02
CA GLU A 238 -4.15 5.28 -34.86
C GLU A 238 -3.14 4.47 -34.04
N GLU A 239 -2.88 4.89 -32.78
CA GLU A 239 -2.01 4.13 -31.86
C GLU A 239 -2.69 2.90 -31.26
N ILE A 240 -4.04 2.83 -31.32
CA ILE A 240 -4.83 1.72 -30.75
C ILE A 240 -5.00 0.57 -31.78
N LYS A 241 -4.89 0.83 -33.06
CA LYS A 241 -4.94 -0.16 -34.15
C LYS A 241 -3.60 -0.87 -34.31
#